data_ccc5a36e1e7b194b35de8da37f3ecfff
#
_entry.id   ccc5a36e1e7b194b35de8da37f3ecfff
#
_cell.length_a   1.000
_cell.length_b   1.000
_cell.length_c   1.000
_cell.angle_alpha   90.00
_cell.angle_beta   90.00
_cell.angle_gamma   90.00
#
_symmetry.space_group_name_H-M   'P 1'
#
loop_
_entity.id
_entity.type
_entity.pdbx_description
1 polymer ?
#
loop_
_entity_poly.entity_id
_entity_poly.type
_entity_poly.pdbx_seq_one_letter_code
_entity_poly.pdbx_strand_id
1 'polypeptide(L)'
;MTDSTVDQTVISASSIEIDRAELDESIKTFAGENGDYYAKAFHSIHAATNIIPKTFNVAAAALGPFWAASRAIWGMFWTFLILEIIAWVQIGRGLWGDPGAELRERAEGQLARSEELMQRARDATEASDVDRFTRLAENIGRAAETTLERAAAAQAEATGILLWGLALLVFFKLIQGLYGNNIYERQYSRWRIDPEGTESGVRKFNIGLGAALGIAIAPLVIYKFTVDGSIAVLDEFPEDATSAMFLGQGGGTLFATIAQWMEGHIDAAAAAGGDVFDGIVLGVRSVLDALTVALIGTPWPVVMLVIVVTAWRSAGA
;
A
#
# COMPACT_ATOMS: atom_id res chain seq x y z
N MET A 1 -34.67 47.30 41.70
CA MET A 1 -34.22 45.92 41.43
C MET A 1 -34.32 45.69 39.93
N THR A 2 -33.36 46.23 39.22
CA THR A 2 -33.33 46.14 37.76
C THR A 2 -31.87 46.01 37.33
N ASP A 3 -31.60 45.05 36.49
CA ASP A 3 -30.55 45.09 35.51
C ASP A 3 -29.16 44.49 35.85
N SER A 4 -29.12 43.30 36.49
CA SER A 4 -27.87 42.56 36.54
C SER A 4 -27.77 41.41 35.50
N THR A 5 -28.89 41.09 34.81
CA THR A 5 -28.95 39.94 33.86
C THR A 5 -28.51 40.30 32.44
N VAL A 6 -28.63 41.59 32.03
CA VAL A 6 -28.25 42.03 30.68
C VAL A 6 -26.71 42.16 30.57
N ASP A 7 -26.05 42.55 31.62
CA ASP A 7 -24.59 42.78 31.63
C ASP A 7 -23.80 41.47 31.56
N GLN A 8 -24.27 40.39 32.21
CA GLN A 8 -23.61 39.10 32.18
C GLN A 8 -23.73 38.38 30.83
N THR A 9 -24.84 38.57 30.09
CA THR A 9 -25.01 38.00 28.74
C THR A 9 -24.16 38.71 27.70
N VAL A 10 -23.96 40.02 27.82
CA VAL A 10 -23.11 40.80 26.92
C VAL A 10 -21.65 40.50 27.15
N ILE A 11 -21.22 40.36 28.40
CA ILE A 11 -19.85 39.99 28.75
C ILE A 11 -19.52 38.56 28.26
N SER A 12 -20.45 37.63 28.41
CA SER A 12 -20.24 36.24 27.94
C SER A 12 -20.23 36.15 26.41
N ALA A 13 -21.04 36.90 25.71
CA ALA A 13 -21.04 36.96 24.24
C ALA A 13 -19.75 37.58 23.68
N SER A 14 -19.27 38.65 24.28
CA SER A 14 -18.02 39.32 23.87
C SER A 14 -16.79 38.45 24.16
N SER A 15 -16.73 37.73 25.27
CA SER A 15 -15.65 36.81 25.57
C SER A 15 -15.61 35.60 24.61
N ILE A 16 -16.76 35.06 24.21
CA ILE A 16 -16.88 34.01 23.20
C ILE A 16 -16.44 34.49 21.80
N GLU A 17 -16.74 35.74 21.44
CA GLU A 17 -16.29 36.31 20.18
C GLU A 17 -14.77 36.59 20.17
N ILE A 18 -14.19 37.06 21.26
CA ILE A 18 -12.74 37.21 21.42
C ILE A 18 -12.03 35.89 21.35
N ASP A 19 -12.50 34.87 22.07
CA ASP A 19 -11.95 33.55 22.05
C ASP A 19 -11.99 32.89 20.63
N ARG A 20 -13.05 33.19 19.86
CA ARG A 20 -13.14 32.70 18.46
C ARG A 20 -12.14 33.43 17.56
N ALA A 21 -11.98 34.75 17.70
CA ALA A 21 -11.05 35.52 16.88
C ALA A 21 -9.60 35.08 17.15
N GLU A 22 -9.23 34.82 18.40
CA GLU A 22 -7.92 34.33 18.78
C GLU A 22 -7.68 32.88 18.23
N LEU A 23 -8.71 32.03 18.27
CA LEU A 23 -8.64 30.69 17.72
C LEU A 23 -8.45 30.72 16.20
N ASP A 24 -9.20 31.56 15.50
CA ASP A 24 -9.07 31.73 14.06
C ASP A 24 -7.69 32.24 13.66
N GLU A 25 -7.13 33.21 14.38
CA GLU A 25 -5.78 33.72 14.13
C GLU A 25 -4.71 32.63 14.39
N SER A 26 -4.87 31.84 15.44
CA SER A 26 -4.00 30.73 15.74
C SER A 26 -4.04 29.67 14.64
N ILE A 27 -5.24 29.32 14.13
CA ILE A 27 -5.38 28.38 13.02
C ILE A 27 -4.74 28.93 11.74
N LYS A 28 -4.93 30.21 11.44
CA LYS A 28 -4.31 30.88 10.28
C LYS A 28 -2.79 30.89 10.38
N THR A 29 -2.26 31.14 11.55
CA THR A 29 -0.81 31.09 11.82
C THR A 29 -0.25 29.69 11.60
N PHE A 30 -0.95 28.66 12.09
CA PHE A 30 -0.57 27.27 11.90
C PHE A 30 -0.66 26.82 10.44
N ALA A 31 -1.79 27.09 9.77
CA ALA A 31 -2.05 26.60 8.42
C ALA A 31 -1.30 27.37 7.34
N GLY A 32 -0.95 28.63 7.60
CA GLY A 32 -0.36 29.53 6.63
C GLY A 32 -1.32 29.80 5.45
N GLU A 33 -0.92 29.39 4.26
CA GLU A 33 -1.79 29.49 3.09
C GLU A 33 -3.10 28.72 3.28
N ASN A 34 -4.24 29.32 2.90
CA ASN A 34 -5.60 28.81 3.09
C ASN A 34 -6.07 28.74 4.55
N GLY A 35 -5.51 29.57 5.45
CA GLY A 35 -5.90 29.63 6.86
C GLY A 35 -7.40 29.80 7.07
N ASP A 36 -8.09 30.64 6.28
CA ASP A 36 -9.53 30.86 6.36
C ASP A 36 -10.36 29.59 6.05
N TYR A 37 -9.89 28.78 5.12
CA TYR A 37 -10.50 27.47 4.83
C TYR A 37 -10.37 26.54 6.02
N TYR A 38 -9.17 26.44 6.61
CA TYR A 38 -8.93 25.55 7.74
C TYR A 38 -9.62 26.03 9.01
N ALA A 39 -9.74 27.33 9.25
CA ALA A 39 -10.52 27.85 10.36
C ALA A 39 -11.98 27.36 10.27
N LYS A 40 -12.63 27.52 9.13
CA LYS A 40 -13.98 26.99 8.91
C LYS A 40 -14.09 25.49 9.05
N ALA A 41 -13.12 24.74 8.50
CA ALA A 41 -13.10 23.28 8.57
C ALA A 41 -12.94 22.78 10.01
N PHE A 42 -12.02 23.35 10.79
CA PHE A 42 -11.76 22.97 12.18
C PHE A 42 -12.94 23.29 13.09
N HIS A 43 -13.56 24.46 12.91
CA HIS A 43 -14.81 24.76 13.62
C HIS A 43 -15.93 23.76 13.32
N SER A 44 -16.05 23.33 12.06
CA SER A 44 -17.04 22.31 11.68
C SER A 44 -16.72 20.95 12.31
N ILE A 45 -15.45 20.61 12.46
CA ILE A 45 -15.02 19.38 13.12
C ILE A 45 -15.34 19.43 14.61
N HIS A 46 -15.00 20.55 15.30
CA HIS A 46 -15.26 20.69 16.73
C HIS A 46 -16.76 20.77 17.05
N ALA A 47 -17.58 21.29 16.15
CA ALA A 47 -19.03 21.33 16.31
C ALA A 47 -19.71 19.98 15.98
N ALA A 48 -18.98 19.01 15.41
CA ALA A 48 -19.56 17.75 15.00
C ALA A 48 -19.69 16.78 16.19
N THR A 49 -20.88 16.25 16.39
CA THR A 49 -21.17 15.17 17.35
C THR A 49 -21.07 13.79 16.73
N ASN A 50 -20.87 13.69 15.43
CA ASN A 50 -20.86 12.45 14.68
C ASN A 50 -19.43 11.98 14.40
N ILE A 51 -19.26 10.65 14.28
CA ILE A 51 -18.00 9.99 13.95
C ILE A 51 -17.54 10.32 12.51
N ILE A 52 -18.48 10.57 11.60
CA ILE A 52 -18.19 10.87 10.20
C ILE A 52 -17.81 12.35 10.07
N PRO A 53 -16.66 12.66 9.46
CA PRO A 53 -16.24 14.04 9.21
C PRO A 53 -17.27 14.78 8.35
N LYS A 54 -17.62 16.01 8.75
CA LYS A 54 -18.53 16.87 7.98
C LYS A 54 -17.81 17.74 6.94
N THR A 55 -16.50 17.59 6.83
CA THR A 55 -15.68 18.42 5.93
C THR A 55 -14.99 17.55 4.89
N PHE A 56 -14.86 18.08 3.68
CA PHE A 56 -14.15 17.41 2.60
C PHE A 56 -13.00 18.27 2.12
N ASN A 57 -11.79 17.71 2.10
CA ASN A 57 -10.59 18.37 1.62
C ASN A 57 -10.28 17.94 0.19
N VAL A 58 -10.66 18.80 -0.78
CA VAL A 58 -10.43 18.53 -2.20
C VAL A 58 -8.93 18.37 -2.52
N ALA A 59 -8.08 19.18 -1.90
CA ALA A 59 -6.63 19.09 -2.11
C ALA A 59 -6.06 17.76 -1.57
N ALA A 60 -6.53 17.30 -0.41
CA ALA A 60 -6.15 16.01 0.13
C ALA A 60 -6.65 14.85 -0.77
N ALA A 61 -7.87 14.94 -1.29
CA ALA A 61 -8.40 13.96 -2.22
C ALA A 61 -7.61 13.92 -3.54
N ALA A 62 -7.29 15.07 -4.12
CA ALA A 62 -6.61 15.16 -5.40
C ALA A 62 -5.13 14.76 -5.31
N LEU A 63 -4.38 15.39 -4.39
CA LEU A 63 -2.95 15.20 -4.24
C LEU A 63 -2.58 14.00 -3.36
N GLY A 64 -3.52 13.52 -2.56
CA GLY A 64 -3.35 12.31 -1.77
C GLY A 64 -2.16 12.34 -0.80
N PRO A 65 -1.26 11.35 -0.90
CA PRO A 65 -0.08 11.26 -0.05
C PRO A 65 0.79 12.53 -0.11
N PHE A 66 0.92 13.15 -1.28
CA PHE A 66 1.75 14.35 -1.45
C PHE A 66 1.20 15.56 -0.70
N TRP A 67 -0.13 15.66 -0.59
CA TRP A 67 -0.76 16.66 0.29
C TRP A 67 -0.36 16.44 1.74
N ALA A 68 -0.37 15.19 2.20
CA ALA A 68 0.02 14.83 3.56
C ALA A 68 1.52 15.12 3.81
N ALA A 69 2.40 14.74 2.88
CA ALA A 69 3.82 15.02 2.96
C ALA A 69 4.08 16.53 3.05
N SER A 70 3.41 17.36 2.23
CA SER A 70 3.57 18.82 2.23
C SER A 70 3.32 19.45 3.59
N ARG A 71 2.56 18.80 4.46
CA ARG A 71 2.19 19.22 5.82
C ARG A 71 2.86 18.40 6.92
N ALA A 72 3.88 17.61 6.57
CA ALA A 72 4.60 16.74 7.50
C ALA A 72 3.72 15.67 8.18
N ILE A 73 2.59 15.31 7.58
CA ILE A 73 1.71 14.25 8.07
C ILE A 73 2.20 12.90 7.51
N TRP A 74 3.40 12.49 7.92
CA TRP A 74 4.09 11.32 7.35
C TRP A 74 3.34 10.01 7.53
N GLY A 75 2.59 9.84 8.64
CA GLY A 75 1.74 8.68 8.85
C GLY A 75 0.65 8.55 7.78
N MET A 76 0.00 9.65 7.44
CA MET A 76 -0.99 9.69 6.35
C MET A 76 -0.32 9.49 4.99
N PHE A 77 0.86 10.09 4.77
CA PHE A 77 1.64 9.93 3.54
C PHE A 77 1.90 8.45 3.25
N TRP A 78 2.53 7.73 4.17
CA TRP A 78 2.90 6.33 3.97
C TRP A 78 1.68 5.42 3.82
N THR A 79 0.67 5.60 4.67
CA THR A 79 -0.54 4.79 4.61
C THR A 79 -1.21 4.90 3.24
N PHE A 80 -1.43 6.12 2.76
CA PHE A 80 -2.13 6.30 1.49
C PHE A 80 -1.23 6.08 0.27
N LEU A 81 0.08 6.29 0.37
CA LEU A 81 1.01 5.93 -0.70
C LEU A 81 0.94 4.42 -0.97
N ILE A 82 0.99 3.59 0.07
CA ILE A 82 0.88 2.13 -0.06
C ILE A 82 -0.48 1.74 -0.66
N LEU A 83 -1.57 2.30 -0.14
CA LEU A 83 -2.92 1.99 -0.62
C LEU A 83 -3.12 2.42 -2.10
N GLU A 84 -2.62 3.58 -2.48
CA GLU A 84 -2.66 4.04 -3.88
C GLU A 84 -1.79 3.18 -4.79
N ILE A 85 -0.61 2.76 -4.34
CA ILE A 85 0.24 1.83 -5.10
C ILE A 85 -0.49 0.51 -5.34
N ILE A 86 -1.18 -0.04 -4.34
CA ILE A 86 -1.99 -1.26 -4.51
C ILE A 86 -3.07 -1.05 -5.60
N ALA A 87 -3.77 0.09 -5.57
CA ALA A 87 -4.74 0.42 -6.60
C ALA A 87 -4.10 0.55 -7.99
N TRP A 88 -2.95 1.23 -8.09
CA TRP A 88 -2.19 1.38 -9.34
C TRP A 88 -1.65 0.05 -9.87
N VAL A 89 -1.22 -0.87 -9.00
CA VAL A 89 -0.85 -2.24 -9.39
C VAL A 89 -2.03 -2.95 -10.05
N GLN A 90 -3.24 -2.87 -9.48
CA GLN A 90 -4.42 -3.48 -10.11
C GLN A 90 -4.77 -2.83 -11.45
N ILE A 91 -4.69 -1.49 -11.53
CA ILE A 91 -4.89 -0.77 -12.80
C ILE A 91 -3.86 -1.22 -13.83
N GLY A 92 -2.59 -1.30 -13.45
CA GLY A 92 -1.52 -1.74 -14.32
C GLY A 92 -1.71 -3.19 -14.78
N ARG A 93 -2.06 -4.11 -13.89
CA ARG A 93 -2.37 -5.51 -14.25
C ARG A 93 -3.54 -5.62 -15.23
N GLY A 94 -4.55 -4.76 -15.08
CA GLY A 94 -5.68 -4.73 -16.01
C GLY A 94 -5.36 -4.09 -17.37
N LEU A 95 -4.38 -3.17 -17.43
CA LEU A 95 -4.00 -2.47 -18.67
C LEU A 95 -2.89 -3.18 -19.45
N TRP A 96 -1.86 -3.63 -18.77
CA TRP A 96 -0.62 -4.16 -19.35
C TRP A 96 -0.28 -5.57 -18.92
N GLY A 97 -0.94 -6.08 -17.88
CA GLY A 97 -0.73 -7.44 -17.42
C GLY A 97 -1.31 -8.45 -18.39
N ASP A 98 -0.70 -9.61 -18.42
CA ASP A 98 -1.18 -10.77 -19.16
C ASP A 98 -1.49 -11.92 -18.18
N PRO A 99 -2.67 -11.89 -17.54
CA PRO A 99 -3.02 -12.90 -16.54
C PRO A 99 -3.12 -14.33 -17.11
N GLY A 100 -3.11 -14.45 -18.46
CA GLY A 100 -3.08 -15.74 -19.14
C GLY A 100 -1.68 -16.21 -19.56
N ALA A 101 -0.62 -15.40 -19.40
CA ALA A 101 0.70 -15.70 -19.94
C ALA A 101 1.27 -17.04 -19.46
N GLU A 102 1.33 -17.28 -18.14
CA GLU A 102 1.81 -18.54 -17.57
C GLU A 102 1.02 -19.76 -18.06
N LEU A 103 -0.30 -19.59 -18.21
CA LEU A 103 -1.16 -20.66 -18.69
C LEU A 103 -0.90 -20.95 -20.17
N ARG A 104 -0.62 -19.92 -21.00
CA ARG A 104 -0.24 -20.09 -22.39
C ARG A 104 1.10 -20.81 -22.52
N GLU A 105 2.13 -20.37 -21.79
CA GLU A 105 3.44 -20.98 -21.77
C GLU A 105 3.35 -22.46 -21.35
N ARG A 106 2.56 -22.77 -20.33
CA ARG A 106 2.31 -24.14 -19.88
C ARG A 106 1.61 -24.96 -20.96
N ALA A 107 0.63 -24.40 -21.66
CA ALA A 107 -0.08 -25.08 -22.74
C ALA A 107 0.85 -25.35 -23.92
N GLU A 108 1.72 -24.40 -24.30
CA GLU A 108 2.73 -24.56 -25.34
C GLU A 108 3.69 -25.69 -25.00
N GLY A 109 4.17 -25.76 -23.75
CA GLY A 109 4.99 -26.87 -23.28
C GLY A 109 4.27 -28.22 -23.33
N GLN A 110 2.96 -28.26 -23.05
CA GLN A 110 2.14 -29.47 -23.17
C GLN A 110 1.96 -29.86 -24.64
N LEU A 111 1.72 -28.91 -25.56
CA LEU A 111 1.62 -29.17 -27.00
C LEU A 111 2.93 -29.72 -27.55
N ALA A 112 4.05 -29.10 -27.24
CA ALA A 112 5.36 -29.62 -27.67
C ALA A 112 5.61 -31.04 -27.21
N ARG A 113 5.23 -31.38 -25.97
CA ARG A 113 5.33 -32.74 -25.45
C ARG A 113 4.37 -33.71 -26.12
N SER A 114 3.15 -33.25 -26.48
CA SER A 114 2.19 -34.04 -27.25
C SER A 114 2.75 -34.40 -28.64
N GLU A 115 3.34 -33.39 -29.32
CA GLU A 115 3.98 -33.58 -30.62
C GLU A 115 5.15 -34.57 -30.56
N GLU A 116 6.01 -34.45 -29.53
CA GLU A 116 7.11 -35.40 -29.31
C GLU A 116 6.61 -36.85 -29.14
N LEU A 117 5.52 -37.03 -28.37
CA LEU A 117 4.92 -38.35 -28.18
C LEU A 117 4.29 -38.89 -29.46
N MET A 118 3.67 -38.04 -30.27
CA MET A 118 3.17 -38.42 -31.58
C MET A 118 4.30 -38.85 -32.54
N GLN A 119 5.45 -38.16 -32.47
CA GLN A 119 6.61 -38.56 -33.23
C GLN A 119 7.13 -39.90 -32.75
N ARG A 120 7.22 -40.16 -31.46
CA ARG A 120 7.62 -41.46 -30.89
C ARG A 120 6.63 -42.55 -31.28
N ALA A 121 5.33 -42.26 -31.38
CA ALA A 121 4.33 -43.21 -31.88
C ALA A 121 4.55 -43.60 -33.36
N ARG A 122 4.99 -42.64 -34.19
CA ARG A 122 5.31 -42.90 -35.63
C ARG A 122 6.56 -43.73 -35.80
N ASP A 123 7.54 -43.58 -34.89
CA ASP A 123 8.81 -44.28 -34.94
C ASP A 123 8.77 -45.66 -34.25
N ALA A 124 7.69 -45.96 -33.52
CA ALA A 124 7.52 -47.21 -32.81
C ALA A 124 7.20 -48.37 -33.78
N THR A 125 7.86 -49.50 -33.56
CA THR A 125 7.67 -50.72 -34.35
C THR A 125 6.62 -51.65 -33.77
N GLU A 126 6.36 -51.59 -32.46
CA GLU A 126 5.37 -52.41 -31.78
C GLU A 126 4.01 -51.70 -31.71
N ALA A 127 2.94 -52.39 -32.10
CA ALA A 127 1.59 -51.83 -32.09
C ALA A 127 1.13 -51.39 -30.70
N SER A 128 1.57 -52.06 -29.64
CA SER A 128 1.30 -51.69 -28.24
C SER A 128 1.92 -50.35 -27.85
N ASP A 129 3.10 -50.05 -28.35
CA ASP A 129 3.78 -48.79 -28.08
C ASP A 129 3.18 -47.62 -28.91
N VAL A 130 2.80 -47.88 -30.15
CA VAL A 130 2.04 -46.94 -31.00
C VAL A 130 0.79 -46.51 -30.27
N ASP A 131 -0.03 -47.45 -29.81
CA ASP A 131 -1.29 -47.18 -29.11
C ASP A 131 -1.05 -46.40 -27.79
N ARG A 132 -0.02 -46.77 -27.05
CA ARG A 132 0.33 -46.14 -25.78
C ARG A 132 0.75 -44.66 -25.98
N PHE A 133 1.66 -44.41 -26.90
CA PHE A 133 2.16 -43.05 -27.16
C PHE A 133 1.07 -42.19 -27.77
N THR A 134 0.23 -42.70 -28.64
CA THR A 134 -0.90 -42.01 -29.24
C THR A 134 -1.90 -41.53 -28.16
N ARG A 135 -2.35 -42.46 -27.28
CA ARG A 135 -3.27 -42.09 -26.17
C ARG A 135 -2.66 -41.09 -25.22
N LEU A 136 -1.36 -41.18 -24.93
CA LEU A 136 -0.68 -40.25 -24.06
C LEU A 136 -0.61 -38.84 -24.69
N ALA A 137 -0.27 -38.80 -26.00
CA ALA A 137 -0.24 -37.54 -26.77
C ALA A 137 -1.63 -36.85 -26.81
N GLU A 138 -2.68 -37.65 -27.11
CA GLU A 138 -4.05 -37.12 -27.12
C GLU A 138 -4.51 -36.59 -25.76
N ASN A 139 -4.14 -37.27 -24.67
CA ASN A 139 -4.47 -36.81 -23.31
C ASN A 139 -3.77 -35.51 -22.98
N ILE A 140 -2.47 -35.39 -23.33
CA ILE A 140 -1.71 -34.16 -23.12
C ILE A 140 -2.22 -33.05 -24.02
N GLY A 141 -2.56 -33.33 -25.28
CA GLY A 141 -3.17 -32.35 -26.21
C GLY A 141 -4.49 -31.80 -25.67
N ARG A 142 -5.39 -32.65 -25.19
CA ARG A 142 -6.64 -32.18 -24.54
C ARG A 142 -6.39 -31.38 -23.27
N ALA A 143 -5.38 -31.73 -22.48
CA ALA A 143 -4.99 -30.94 -21.32
C ALA A 143 -4.47 -29.56 -21.75
N ALA A 144 -3.72 -29.46 -22.84
CA ALA A 144 -3.24 -28.21 -23.40
C ALA A 144 -4.40 -27.30 -23.87
N GLU A 145 -5.37 -27.89 -24.60
CA GLU A 145 -6.58 -27.15 -25.02
C GLU A 145 -7.34 -26.57 -23.84
N THR A 146 -7.58 -27.37 -22.79
CA THR A 146 -8.24 -26.89 -21.57
C THR A 146 -7.43 -25.79 -20.87
N THR A 147 -6.10 -25.87 -20.94
CA THR A 147 -5.22 -24.83 -20.36
C THR A 147 -5.28 -23.55 -21.17
N LEU A 148 -5.37 -23.63 -22.53
CA LEU A 148 -5.59 -22.46 -23.41
C LEU A 148 -6.94 -21.80 -23.17
N GLU A 149 -8.01 -22.58 -22.99
CA GLU A 149 -9.32 -22.02 -22.63
C GLU A 149 -9.28 -21.26 -21.31
N ARG A 150 -8.58 -21.80 -20.31
CA ARG A 150 -8.37 -21.10 -19.04
C ARG A 150 -7.53 -19.84 -19.19
N ALA A 151 -6.51 -19.85 -20.07
CA ALA A 151 -5.73 -18.67 -20.38
C ALA A 151 -6.58 -17.57 -21.02
N ALA A 152 -7.46 -17.92 -21.94
CA ALA A 152 -8.40 -16.98 -22.56
C ALA A 152 -9.41 -16.43 -21.55
N ALA A 153 -9.92 -17.26 -20.63
CA ALA A 153 -10.81 -16.82 -19.57
C ALA A 153 -10.09 -15.85 -18.61
N ALA A 154 -8.85 -16.15 -18.20
CA ALA A 154 -8.05 -15.27 -17.36
C ALA A 154 -7.79 -13.91 -18.02
N GLN A 155 -7.54 -13.90 -19.32
CA GLN A 155 -7.39 -12.65 -20.08
C GLN A 155 -8.69 -11.84 -20.14
N ALA A 156 -9.84 -12.48 -20.21
CA ALA A 156 -11.14 -11.79 -20.19
C ALA A 156 -11.41 -11.10 -18.85
N GLU A 157 -10.82 -11.58 -17.73
CA GLU A 157 -10.93 -10.98 -16.41
C GLU A 157 -10.12 -9.67 -16.26
N ALA A 158 -9.18 -9.38 -17.17
CA ALA A 158 -8.32 -8.19 -17.08
C ALA A 158 -9.11 -6.89 -16.94
N THR A 159 -10.24 -6.77 -17.65
CA THR A 159 -11.14 -5.62 -17.54
C THR A 159 -11.75 -5.49 -16.15
N GLY A 160 -12.11 -6.61 -15.53
CA GLY A 160 -12.61 -6.63 -14.14
C GLY A 160 -11.54 -6.16 -13.15
N ILE A 161 -10.29 -6.59 -13.32
CA ILE A 161 -9.15 -6.17 -12.51
C ILE A 161 -8.91 -4.65 -12.65
N LEU A 162 -8.98 -4.12 -13.89
CA LEU A 162 -8.87 -2.68 -14.16
C LEU A 162 -9.95 -1.88 -13.43
N LEU A 163 -11.22 -2.29 -13.58
CA LEU A 163 -12.35 -1.62 -12.95
C LEU A 163 -12.24 -1.66 -11.42
N TRP A 164 -11.79 -2.77 -10.87
CA TRP A 164 -11.54 -2.91 -9.44
C TRP A 164 -10.43 -1.97 -8.97
N GLY A 165 -9.31 -1.89 -9.69
CA GLY A 165 -8.22 -0.96 -9.41
C GLY A 165 -8.68 0.51 -9.42
N LEU A 166 -9.47 0.90 -10.42
CA LEU A 166 -10.06 2.24 -10.50
C LEU A 166 -11.02 2.52 -9.32
N ALA A 167 -11.86 1.56 -8.97
CA ALA A 167 -12.76 1.68 -7.82
C ALA A 167 -12.00 1.87 -6.50
N LEU A 168 -10.93 1.09 -6.28
CA LEU A 168 -10.05 1.24 -5.12
C LEU A 168 -9.39 2.63 -5.10
N LEU A 169 -8.87 3.10 -6.22
CA LEU A 169 -8.23 4.41 -6.30
C LEU A 169 -9.21 5.53 -5.92
N VAL A 170 -10.40 5.52 -6.51
CA VAL A 170 -11.46 6.50 -6.19
C VAL A 170 -11.85 6.41 -4.72
N PHE A 171 -12.02 5.20 -4.20
CA PHE A 171 -12.34 4.97 -2.79
C PHE A 171 -11.28 5.57 -1.85
N PHE A 172 -10.00 5.32 -2.10
CA PHE A 172 -8.92 5.88 -1.29
C PHE A 172 -8.84 7.41 -1.40
N LYS A 173 -9.06 7.97 -2.59
CA LYS A 173 -9.13 9.43 -2.78
C LYS A 173 -10.27 10.05 -1.99
N LEU A 174 -11.44 9.42 -1.96
CA LEU A 174 -12.57 9.89 -1.16
C LEU A 174 -12.26 9.84 0.35
N ILE A 175 -11.66 8.76 0.84
CA ILE A 175 -11.26 8.64 2.24
C ILE A 175 -10.24 9.74 2.61
N GLN A 176 -9.25 10.00 1.76
CA GLN A 176 -8.28 11.06 1.98
C GLN A 176 -8.94 12.43 2.07
N GLY A 177 -9.90 12.70 1.19
CA GLY A 177 -10.68 13.93 1.22
C GLY A 177 -11.51 14.09 2.50
N LEU A 178 -12.14 13.01 2.94
CA LEU A 178 -12.99 13.01 4.14
C LEU A 178 -12.18 13.18 5.43
N TYR A 179 -11.03 12.51 5.54
CA TYR A 179 -10.25 12.50 6.78
C TYR A 179 -9.10 13.50 6.80
N GLY A 180 -8.74 14.10 5.65
CA GLY A 180 -7.61 15.03 5.56
C GLY A 180 -7.69 16.20 6.55
N ASN A 181 -8.83 16.86 6.63
CA ASN A 181 -9.00 17.96 7.58
C ASN A 181 -8.95 17.50 9.05
N ASN A 182 -9.51 16.34 9.37
CA ASN A 182 -9.49 15.79 10.73
C ASN A 182 -8.07 15.45 11.20
N ILE A 183 -7.28 14.87 10.31
CA ILE A 183 -5.89 14.50 10.63
C ILE A 183 -5.05 15.78 10.77
N TYR A 184 -5.31 16.80 9.96
CA TYR A 184 -4.60 18.07 10.02
C TYR A 184 -5.02 18.90 11.26
N GLU A 185 -6.28 18.82 11.67
CA GLU A 185 -6.75 19.40 12.92
C GLU A 185 -6.04 18.76 14.15
N ARG A 186 -5.86 17.43 14.15
CA ARG A 186 -5.09 16.77 15.23
C ARG A 186 -3.64 17.24 15.29
N GLN A 187 -3.03 17.55 14.15
CA GLN A 187 -1.69 18.14 14.12
C GLN A 187 -1.71 19.57 14.67
N TYR A 188 -2.72 20.38 14.33
CA TYR A 188 -2.94 21.69 14.91
C TYR A 188 -3.09 21.64 16.43
N SER A 189 -3.88 20.68 16.93
CA SER A 189 -4.04 20.48 18.38
C SER A 189 -2.72 20.14 19.08
N ARG A 190 -1.83 19.38 18.45
CA ARG A 190 -0.47 19.12 18.96
C ARG A 190 0.40 20.38 18.90
N TRP A 191 0.35 21.10 17.79
CA TRP A 191 1.11 22.33 17.61
C TRP A 191 0.75 23.39 18.65
N ARG A 192 -0.50 23.50 19.06
CA ARG A 192 -0.90 24.40 20.14
C ARG A 192 -0.23 24.08 21.48
N ILE A 193 0.09 22.84 21.71
CA ILE A 193 0.77 22.38 22.95
C ILE A 193 2.27 22.54 22.81
N ASP A 194 2.84 22.19 21.66
CA ASP A 194 4.26 22.22 21.36
C ASP A 194 4.50 22.81 19.96
N PRO A 195 4.56 24.16 19.86
CA PRO A 195 4.79 24.84 18.59
C PRO A 195 6.18 24.62 18.00
N GLU A 196 7.18 24.34 18.83
CA GLU A 196 8.56 24.12 18.36
C GLU A 196 8.78 22.69 17.87
N GLY A 197 8.16 21.69 18.53
CA GLY A 197 8.28 20.29 18.18
C GLY A 197 7.33 19.81 17.09
N THR A 198 6.30 20.62 16.72
CA THR A 198 5.31 20.24 15.72
C THR A 198 5.43 21.12 14.46
N GLU A 199 5.59 20.50 13.31
CA GLU A 199 5.64 21.22 12.04
C GLU A 199 4.29 21.85 11.68
N SER A 200 4.33 23.07 11.12
CA SER A 200 3.18 23.86 10.74
C SER A 200 3.27 24.32 9.26
N GLY A 201 2.12 24.58 8.65
CA GLY A 201 2.03 25.11 7.30
C GLY A 201 2.46 24.13 6.21
N VAL A 202 2.79 24.68 5.05
CA VAL A 202 3.27 23.94 3.88
C VAL A 202 4.78 24.13 3.76
N ARG A 203 5.53 23.01 3.76
CA ARG A 203 6.99 23.04 3.66
C ARG A 203 7.47 22.54 2.31
N LYS A 204 8.19 23.38 1.57
CA LYS A 204 8.75 23.04 0.25
C LYS A 204 9.69 21.85 0.30
N PHE A 205 10.50 21.71 1.36
CA PHE A 205 11.37 20.56 1.56
C PHE A 205 10.58 19.24 1.64
N ASN A 206 9.49 19.22 2.40
CA ASN A 206 8.65 18.04 2.56
C ASN A 206 7.91 17.67 1.26
N ILE A 207 7.53 18.67 0.45
CA ILE A 207 7.01 18.43 -0.90
C ILE A 207 8.04 17.70 -1.76
N GLY A 208 9.27 18.24 -1.79
CA GLY A 208 10.37 17.64 -2.56
C GLY A 208 10.69 16.22 -2.08
N LEU A 209 10.78 16.00 -0.78
CA LEU A 209 11.05 14.70 -0.19
C LEU A 209 9.91 13.70 -0.47
N GLY A 210 8.65 14.11 -0.28
CA GLY A 210 7.50 13.26 -0.57
C GLY A 210 7.41 12.89 -2.05
N ALA A 211 7.66 13.84 -2.95
CA ALA A 211 7.71 13.60 -4.39
C ALA A 211 8.86 12.64 -4.76
N ALA A 212 10.06 12.85 -4.22
CA ALA A 212 11.21 11.97 -4.46
C ALA A 212 10.93 10.53 -4.00
N LEU A 213 10.37 10.36 -2.81
CA LEU A 213 9.97 9.03 -2.28
C LEU A 213 8.88 8.38 -3.13
N GLY A 214 7.84 9.14 -3.50
CA GLY A 214 6.77 8.62 -4.33
C GLY A 214 7.25 8.20 -5.72
N ILE A 215 8.09 9.01 -6.37
CA ILE A 215 8.66 8.72 -7.70
C ILE A 215 9.66 7.55 -7.62
N ALA A 216 10.41 7.42 -6.54
CA ALA A 216 11.34 6.32 -6.39
C ALA A 216 10.64 4.98 -6.12
N ILE A 217 9.60 4.97 -5.28
CA ILE A 217 8.97 3.73 -4.80
C ILE A 217 7.83 3.28 -5.71
N ALA A 218 6.89 4.19 -6.07
CA ALA A 218 5.68 3.79 -6.75
C ALA A 218 5.93 3.13 -8.12
N PRO A 219 6.75 3.68 -9.04
CA PRO A 219 7.00 3.05 -10.32
C PRO A 219 7.67 1.68 -10.19
N LEU A 220 8.64 1.53 -9.27
CA LEU A 220 9.33 0.25 -9.05
C LEU A 220 8.37 -0.83 -8.58
N VAL A 221 7.52 -0.52 -7.61
CA VAL A 221 6.55 -1.48 -7.07
C VAL A 221 5.47 -1.79 -8.11
N ILE A 222 4.92 -0.79 -8.77
CA ILE A 222 3.92 -0.97 -9.81
C ILE A 222 4.48 -1.86 -10.92
N TYR A 223 5.68 -1.56 -11.40
CA TYR A 223 6.35 -2.35 -12.42
C TYR A 223 6.53 -3.80 -11.99
N LYS A 224 7.14 -4.02 -10.82
CA LYS A 224 7.44 -5.37 -10.31
C LYS A 224 6.20 -6.27 -10.24
N PHE A 225 5.04 -5.71 -9.93
CA PHE A 225 3.80 -6.48 -9.75
C PHE A 225 2.82 -6.41 -10.93
N THR A 226 3.15 -5.63 -11.96
CA THR A 226 2.24 -5.42 -13.10
C THR A 226 2.69 -6.16 -14.35
N VAL A 227 4.00 -6.25 -14.57
CA VAL A 227 4.57 -6.75 -15.82
C VAL A 227 5.32 -8.05 -15.53
N ASP A 228 4.72 -9.17 -15.93
CA ASP A 228 5.40 -10.48 -15.95
C ASP A 228 6.31 -10.62 -17.17
N GLY A 229 6.34 -9.65 -18.01
CA GLY A 229 7.15 -9.59 -19.22
C GLY A 229 8.01 -8.35 -19.22
N SER A 230 9.22 -8.56 -19.62
CA SER A 230 10.26 -7.58 -19.81
C SER A 230 9.80 -6.35 -20.60
N ILE A 231 9.76 -5.21 -19.91
CA ILE A 231 10.09 -3.99 -20.62
C ILE A 231 11.59 -3.97 -20.69
N ALA A 232 12.17 -4.22 -21.87
CA ALA A 232 13.62 -4.37 -22.07
C ALA A 232 14.47 -3.28 -21.37
N VAL A 233 13.96 -2.05 -21.29
CA VAL A 233 14.60 -0.91 -20.60
C VAL A 233 14.68 -1.11 -19.08
N LEU A 234 13.84 -1.97 -18.50
CA LEU A 234 13.77 -2.19 -17.05
C LEU A 234 14.30 -3.57 -16.63
N ASP A 235 14.28 -4.54 -17.54
CA ASP A 235 14.93 -5.85 -17.33
C ASP A 235 16.45 -5.74 -17.48
N GLU A 236 16.90 -4.85 -18.34
CA GLU A 236 18.29 -4.48 -18.48
C GLU A 236 18.78 -3.51 -17.40
N PHE A 237 17.90 -3.08 -16.50
CA PHE A 237 18.23 -2.30 -15.32
C PHE A 237 18.39 -3.27 -14.13
N PRO A 238 19.58 -3.49 -13.61
CA PRO A 238 20.81 -2.68 -13.61
C PRO A 238 21.99 -3.22 -14.41
N GLU A 239 21.88 -4.33 -15.12
CA GLU A 239 23.08 -4.99 -15.66
C GLU A 239 23.64 -4.35 -16.94
N ASP A 240 22.81 -3.98 -17.93
CA ASP A 240 23.28 -3.56 -19.22
C ASP A 240 22.77 -2.20 -19.73
N ALA A 241 21.64 -1.68 -19.25
CA ALA A 241 21.08 -0.39 -19.68
C ALA A 241 21.93 0.82 -19.31
N THR A 242 22.93 0.58 -18.53
CA THR A 242 23.72 1.61 -17.86
C THR A 242 24.70 2.32 -18.77
N SER A 243 25.18 1.66 -19.79
CA SER A 243 26.30 2.20 -20.57
C SER A 243 25.85 3.05 -21.77
N ALA A 244 24.70 2.75 -22.36
CA ALA A 244 24.31 3.35 -23.63
C ALA A 244 23.40 4.56 -23.51
N MET A 245 22.55 4.63 -22.49
CA MET A 245 21.43 5.59 -22.46
C MET A 245 21.69 6.87 -21.66
N PHE A 246 22.56 6.84 -20.66
CA PHE A 246 22.70 7.99 -19.75
C PHE A 246 24.08 8.67 -19.69
N LEU A 247 25.17 8.02 -20.04
CA LEU A 247 26.50 8.61 -19.79
C LEU A 247 27.58 8.37 -20.86
N GLY A 248 27.25 7.99 -22.08
CA GLY A 248 28.26 7.89 -23.14
C GLY A 248 29.31 6.77 -22.89
N GLN A 249 29.82 6.23 -23.94
CA GLN A 249 30.80 5.13 -23.97
C GLN A 249 31.94 5.32 -22.96
N GLY A 250 32.02 4.45 -21.98
CA GLY A 250 33.25 4.27 -21.20
C GLY A 250 33.09 4.46 -19.69
N GLY A 251 33.01 3.37 -19.00
CA GLY A 251 33.24 3.32 -17.56
C GLY A 251 31.99 3.18 -16.71
N GLY A 252 32.11 2.38 -15.70
CA GLY A 252 31.06 2.06 -14.74
C GLY A 252 30.26 3.28 -14.34
N THR A 253 28.99 3.23 -14.64
CA THR A 253 28.10 4.36 -14.50
C THR A 253 27.84 4.65 -13.02
N LEU A 254 27.52 5.89 -12.73
CA LEU A 254 27.12 6.32 -11.37
C LEU A 254 26.01 5.40 -10.79
N PHE A 255 25.13 4.90 -11.64
CA PHE A 255 24.08 3.94 -11.26
C PHE A 255 24.64 2.54 -10.96
N ALA A 256 25.58 2.02 -11.73
CA ALA A 256 26.25 0.76 -11.42
C ALA A 256 27.03 0.85 -10.11
N THR A 257 27.68 1.98 -9.86
CA THR A 257 28.39 2.24 -8.60
C THR A 257 27.41 2.35 -7.43
N ILE A 258 26.27 3.03 -7.63
CA ILE A 258 25.20 3.11 -6.60
C ILE A 258 24.57 1.74 -6.39
N ALA A 259 24.31 0.97 -7.45
CA ALA A 259 23.75 -0.38 -7.34
C ALA A 259 24.69 -1.32 -6.59
N GLN A 260 25.98 -1.35 -6.94
CA GLN A 260 26.98 -2.13 -6.22
C GLN A 260 27.17 -1.65 -4.75
N TRP A 261 27.12 -0.35 -4.53
CA TRP A 261 27.16 0.21 -3.18
C TRP A 261 25.92 -0.21 -2.38
N MET A 262 24.72 -0.15 -2.97
CA MET A 262 23.49 -0.60 -2.33
C MET A 262 23.49 -2.11 -2.08
N GLU A 263 23.90 -2.91 -3.06
CA GLU A 263 24.02 -4.36 -2.93
C GLU A 263 24.97 -4.72 -1.80
N GLY A 264 26.15 -4.14 -1.74
CA GLY A 264 27.11 -4.34 -0.66
C GLY A 264 26.58 -3.92 0.72
N HIS A 265 25.74 -2.87 0.80
CA HIS A 265 25.13 -2.44 2.07
C HIS A 265 23.92 -3.29 2.44
N ILE A 266 23.14 -3.76 1.47
CA ILE A 266 22.04 -4.69 1.69
C ILE A 266 22.59 -6.03 2.14
N ASP A 267 23.64 -6.54 1.51
CA ASP A 267 24.31 -7.79 1.91
C ASP A 267 24.95 -7.67 3.30
N ALA A 268 25.58 -6.54 3.58
CA ALA A 268 26.14 -6.25 4.91
C ALA A 268 25.04 -6.12 5.97
N ALA A 269 23.93 -5.47 5.63
CA ALA A 269 22.77 -5.36 6.53
C ALA A 269 22.06 -6.71 6.70
N ALA A 270 21.95 -7.52 5.65
CA ALA A 270 21.41 -8.87 5.71
C ALA A 270 22.33 -9.79 6.54
N ALA A 271 23.63 -9.69 6.37
CA ALA A 271 24.62 -10.43 7.16
C ALA A 271 24.64 -9.99 8.61
N ALA A 272 24.57 -8.68 8.88
CA ALA A 272 24.49 -8.13 10.25
C ALA A 272 23.09 -8.34 10.87
N GLY A 273 22.05 -8.40 10.07
CA GLY A 273 20.67 -8.64 10.48
C GLY A 273 20.33 -10.12 10.66
N GLY A 274 21.13 -11.04 10.14
CA GLY A 274 20.88 -12.47 10.22
C GLY A 274 20.63 -12.93 11.66
N ASP A 275 21.53 -12.58 12.55
CA ASP A 275 21.42 -12.90 13.99
C ASP A 275 20.19 -12.24 14.65
N VAL A 276 19.81 -11.04 14.20
CA VAL A 276 18.61 -10.32 14.69
C VAL A 276 17.35 -10.97 14.14
N PHE A 277 17.33 -11.33 12.87
CA PHE A 277 16.22 -12.05 12.24
C PHE A 277 16.06 -13.44 12.84
N ASP A 278 17.13 -14.18 13.05
CA ASP A 278 17.11 -15.48 13.71
C ASP A 278 16.63 -15.34 15.16
N GLY A 279 17.03 -14.28 15.86
CA GLY A 279 16.53 -13.95 17.19
C GLY A 279 15.03 -13.62 17.21
N ILE A 280 14.53 -12.88 16.24
CA ILE A 280 13.10 -12.58 16.10
C ILE A 280 12.31 -13.85 15.76
N VAL A 281 12.79 -14.66 14.82
CA VAL A 281 12.16 -15.94 14.45
C VAL A 281 12.15 -16.89 15.65
N LEU A 282 13.25 -16.98 16.40
CA LEU A 282 13.34 -17.78 17.62
C LEU A 282 12.38 -17.26 18.69
N GLY A 283 12.28 -15.95 18.86
CA GLY A 283 11.34 -15.30 19.78
C GLY A 283 9.89 -15.58 19.43
N VAL A 284 9.50 -15.40 18.15
CA VAL A 284 8.15 -15.70 17.68
C VAL A 284 7.83 -17.19 17.82
N ARG A 285 8.77 -18.07 17.47
CA ARG A 285 8.62 -19.51 17.64
C ARG A 285 8.44 -19.91 19.10
N SER A 286 9.23 -19.35 19.99
CA SER A 286 9.11 -19.59 21.44
C SER A 286 7.76 -19.13 22.00
N VAL A 287 7.23 -18.00 21.51
CA VAL A 287 5.89 -17.53 21.89
C VAL A 287 4.80 -18.45 21.33
N LEU A 288 4.92 -18.90 20.08
CA LEU A 288 3.99 -19.84 19.49
C LEU A 288 4.01 -21.20 20.19
N ASP A 289 5.18 -21.71 20.51
CA ASP A 289 5.35 -22.96 21.27
C ASP A 289 4.75 -22.83 22.68
N ALA A 290 5.00 -21.72 23.36
CA ALA A 290 4.39 -21.44 24.68
C ALA A 290 2.86 -21.34 24.60
N LEU A 291 2.31 -20.68 23.56
CA LEU A 291 0.87 -20.61 23.31
C LEU A 291 0.29 -21.99 22.97
N THR A 292 1.00 -22.78 22.20
CA THR A 292 0.60 -24.15 21.85
C THR A 292 0.53 -25.02 23.12
N VAL A 293 1.56 -24.96 23.95
CA VAL A 293 1.58 -25.69 25.24
C VAL A 293 0.45 -25.18 26.16
N ALA A 294 0.26 -23.86 26.23
CA ALA A 294 -0.77 -23.25 27.07
C ALA A 294 -2.18 -23.58 26.59
N LEU A 295 -2.43 -23.60 25.28
CA LEU A 295 -3.78 -23.82 24.72
C LEU A 295 -4.11 -25.29 24.51
N ILE A 296 -3.15 -26.10 24.08
CA ILE A 296 -3.37 -27.54 23.79
C ILE A 296 -3.13 -28.38 25.04
N GLY A 297 -2.15 -28.01 25.88
CA GLY A 297 -1.81 -28.70 27.13
C GLY A 297 -2.70 -28.34 28.32
N THR A 298 -3.49 -27.26 28.21
CA THR A 298 -4.36 -26.82 29.29
C THR A 298 -5.74 -27.46 29.19
N PRO A 299 -6.25 -28.12 30.24
CA PRO A 299 -7.60 -28.68 30.22
C PRO A 299 -8.64 -27.60 29.89
N TRP A 300 -9.57 -27.91 28.98
CA TRP A 300 -10.58 -26.94 28.49
C TRP A 300 -11.35 -26.20 29.63
N PRO A 301 -11.63 -26.79 30.82
CA PRO A 301 -12.29 -26.06 31.91
C PRO A 301 -11.46 -24.90 32.43
N VAL A 302 -10.12 -25.01 32.43
CA VAL A 302 -9.21 -23.93 32.87
C VAL A 302 -9.21 -22.79 31.85
N VAL A 303 -9.22 -23.11 30.54
CA VAL A 303 -9.32 -22.09 29.47
C VAL A 303 -10.63 -21.33 29.60
N MET A 304 -11.76 -22.03 29.82
CA MET A 304 -13.06 -21.41 30.03
C MET A 304 -13.09 -20.54 31.29
N LEU A 305 -12.47 -20.99 32.36
CA LEU A 305 -12.37 -20.20 33.58
C LEU A 305 -11.59 -18.90 33.35
N VAL A 306 -10.47 -18.95 32.64
CA VAL A 306 -9.67 -17.76 32.32
C VAL A 306 -10.48 -16.79 31.43
N ILE A 307 -11.19 -17.28 30.42
CA ILE A 307 -12.06 -16.46 29.57
C ILE A 307 -13.14 -15.79 30.39
N VAL A 308 -13.85 -16.54 31.24
CA VAL A 308 -14.92 -16.01 32.09
C VAL A 308 -14.39 -14.96 33.08
N VAL A 309 -13.27 -15.22 33.75
CA VAL A 309 -12.64 -14.27 34.68
C VAL A 309 -12.17 -13.01 33.97
N THR A 310 -11.59 -13.16 32.78
CA THR A 310 -11.12 -12.00 31.98
C THR A 310 -12.32 -11.18 31.47
N ALA A 311 -13.35 -11.82 30.96
CA ALA A 311 -14.59 -11.15 30.53
C ALA A 311 -15.30 -10.46 31.70
N TRP A 312 -15.36 -11.12 32.87
CA TRP A 312 -15.92 -10.51 34.10
C TRP A 312 -15.14 -9.25 34.50
N ARG A 313 -13.82 -9.32 34.51
CA ARG A 313 -12.98 -8.19 34.92
C ARG A 313 -13.01 -7.04 33.89
N SER A 314 -13.17 -7.33 32.60
CA SER A 314 -13.30 -6.32 31.55
C SER A 314 -14.71 -5.69 31.48
N ALA A 315 -15.73 -6.37 31.99
CA ALA A 315 -17.10 -5.85 32.07
C ALA A 315 -17.30 -4.88 33.26
N GLY A 316 -16.29 -4.61 34.09
CA GLY A 316 -16.36 -3.59 35.15
C GLY A 316 -17.14 -4.01 36.38
N ALA A 317 -17.22 -5.29 36.68
CA ALA A 317 -17.83 -5.81 37.90
C ALA A 317 -16.77 -6.08 39.00
#